data_f4df0c0a89a6346fc018495a9586d51d
#
_entry.id   f4df0c0a89a6346fc018495a9586d51d
#
_cell.length_a   1.000
_cell.length_b   1.000
_cell.length_c   1.000
_cell.angle_alpha   90.00
_cell.angle_beta   90.00
_cell.angle_gamma   90.00
#
_symmetry.space_group_name_H-M   'P 1'
#
loop_
_entity.id
_entity.type
_entity.pdbx_description
1 polymer ?
#
loop_
_entity_poly.entity_id
_entity_poly.type
_entity_poly.pdbx_seq_one_letter_code
_entity_poly.pdbx_strand_id
1 'polypeptide(L)'
;VLRARRVVAATGLTDELPEIPGLAEHWGTSVIHCPFCHGYEARDGRLVALVTSPAGLHALPLLRQLTERFTVVVHGGVPADDPQLAALESAGVQVILAPVEQILDDEAGRLRALRLADGTEVPADTVLTTTRMHARVAPFAGLGLTASEHPSGVASYVEADSFTGATAVPGLYAAGTLAEPTLQVLPTAAAGARVGAMVSFDLAQEDLAAAARPVAHAADWDGRYSGDLQWSGNPNGSLVAEVSGMAPGTALDIGAGEGGDALWLAEQGWRVTASDISELALERVRAEAQRRSASVETLQADANVASPFAGARYDLVTAAYASIPRTPDARGVTNFLDAVAPGGRLLIINHDVSDIRETLSHADPESTRPFDHEAFVGTDDFAEALTASPEWEIEVNERRKRPAGAASAHHVHDVVLRARRVD
;
A
#
# COMPACT_ATOMS: atom_id res chain seq x y z
N VAL A 1 -4.54 -3.23 -11.62
CA VAL A 1 -3.80 -2.61 -10.50
C VAL A 1 -4.24 -3.30 -9.22
N LEU A 2 -3.29 -3.77 -8.42
CA LEU A 2 -3.57 -4.32 -7.08
C LEU A 2 -3.48 -3.18 -6.07
N ARG A 3 -4.44 -3.10 -5.14
CA ARG A 3 -4.38 -2.20 -3.98
C ARG A 3 -4.00 -3.01 -2.74
N ALA A 4 -3.14 -2.48 -1.92
CA ALA A 4 -2.71 -3.10 -0.67
C ALA A 4 -2.47 -2.03 0.39
N ARG A 5 -2.83 -2.31 1.65
CA ARG A 5 -2.54 -1.40 2.78
C ARG A 5 -1.05 -1.38 3.13
N ARG A 6 -0.34 -2.49 2.88
CA ARG A 6 1.10 -2.62 3.11
C ARG A 6 1.73 -3.39 1.96
N VAL A 7 2.98 -3.07 1.66
CA VAL A 7 3.78 -3.75 0.64
C VAL A 7 5.10 -4.20 1.26
N VAL A 8 5.52 -5.42 0.96
CA VAL A 8 6.84 -5.93 1.36
C VAL A 8 7.69 -6.13 0.12
N ALA A 9 8.75 -5.37 0.00
CA ALA A 9 9.76 -5.51 -1.05
C ALA A 9 10.75 -6.63 -0.64
N ALA A 10 10.77 -7.73 -1.38
CA ALA A 10 11.66 -8.88 -1.15
C ALA A 10 12.26 -9.38 -2.47
N THR A 11 12.58 -8.46 -3.37
CA THR A 11 13.06 -8.75 -4.73
C THR A 11 14.52 -9.17 -4.80
N GLY A 12 15.26 -9.02 -3.70
CA GLY A 12 16.66 -9.38 -3.63
C GLY A 12 17.58 -8.50 -4.46
N LEU A 13 18.68 -9.10 -4.92
CA LEU A 13 19.79 -8.42 -5.59
C LEU A 13 20.01 -8.99 -7.00
N THR A 14 20.74 -8.22 -7.81
CA THR A 14 21.32 -8.67 -9.08
C THR A 14 22.82 -8.52 -9.01
N ASP A 15 23.55 -9.55 -9.40
CA ASP A 15 24.99 -9.53 -9.44
C ASP A 15 25.49 -8.88 -10.74
N GLU A 16 26.44 -7.97 -10.60
CA GLU A 16 27.23 -7.42 -11.69
C GLU A 16 28.59 -8.13 -11.67
N LEU A 17 28.85 -8.87 -12.74
CA LEU A 17 30.07 -9.63 -12.91
C LEU A 17 31.20 -8.76 -13.47
N PRO A 18 32.47 -9.10 -13.20
CA PRO A 18 33.59 -8.55 -13.94
C PRO A 18 33.42 -8.76 -15.45
N GLU A 19 33.75 -7.76 -16.26
CA GLU A 19 33.65 -7.83 -17.71
C GLU A 19 34.81 -8.66 -18.31
N ILE A 20 34.78 -9.98 -18.11
CA ILE A 20 35.75 -10.93 -18.65
C ILE A 20 35.00 -11.89 -19.57
N PRO A 21 35.38 -12.01 -20.86
CA PRO A 21 34.77 -12.93 -21.80
C PRO A 21 34.75 -14.38 -21.28
N GLY A 22 33.60 -15.03 -21.36
CA GLY A 22 33.39 -16.40 -20.90
C GLY A 22 33.04 -16.51 -19.39
N LEU A 23 33.09 -15.42 -18.60
CA LEU A 23 32.82 -15.49 -17.18
C LEU A 23 31.32 -15.65 -16.91
N ALA A 24 30.48 -14.91 -17.61
CA ALA A 24 29.04 -14.90 -17.41
C ALA A 24 28.36 -16.22 -17.79
N GLU A 25 28.90 -16.92 -18.79
CA GLU A 25 28.40 -18.20 -19.28
C GLU A 25 28.49 -19.30 -18.22
N HIS A 26 29.44 -19.18 -17.29
CA HIS A 26 29.66 -20.13 -16.20
C HIS A 26 29.07 -19.67 -14.84
N TRP A 27 28.42 -18.50 -14.80
CA TRP A 27 27.87 -17.96 -13.58
C TRP A 27 26.83 -18.87 -12.92
N GLY A 28 27.00 -19.13 -11.63
CA GLY A 28 26.13 -20.01 -10.86
C GLY A 28 26.41 -21.51 -11.04
N THR A 29 27.44 -21.87 -11.83
CA THR A 29 27.90 -23.24 -12.02
C THR A 29 29.38 -23.39 -11.64
N SER A 30 30.28 -23.12 -12.56
CA SER A 30 31.73 -23.14 -12.33
C SER A 30 32.31 -21.78 -11.94
N VAL A 31 31.57 -20.71 -12.12
CA VAL A 31 31.89 -19.36 -11.60
C VAL A 31 30.94 -19.07 -10.45
N ILE A 32 31.47 -18.84 -9.26
CA ILE A 32 30.74 -18.69 -8.01
C ILE A 32 31.24 -17.45 -7.24
N HIS A 33 30.45 -16.95 -6.27
CA HIS A 33 30.87 -15.81 -5.43
C HIS A 33 30.96 -16.15 -3.94
N CYS A 34 30.26 -17.17 -3.48
CA CYS A 34 30.09 -17.43 -2.05
C CYS A 34 30.67 -18.78 -1.67
N PRO A 35 31.70 -18.82 -0.82
CA PRO A 35 32.31 -20.08 -0.36
C PRO A 35 31.37 -20.96 0.47
N PHE A 36 30.44 -20.35 1.21
CA PHE A 36 29.45 -21.07 2.02
C PHE A 36 28.31 -21.65 1.21
N CYS A 37 28.01 -21.06 0.03
CA CYS A 37 26.90 -21.51 -0.82
C CYS A 37 27.32 -22.65 -1.75
N HIS A 38 28.57 -22.60 -2.30
CA HIS A 38 29.06 -23.50 -3.35
C HIS A 38 30.45 -24.06 -3.07
N GLY A 39 31.08 -23.74 -1.92
CA GLY A 39 32.46 -24.16 -1.65
C GLY A 39 32.59 -25.66 -1.50
N TYR A 40 31.58 -26.36 -1.00
CA TYR A 40 31.61 -27.82 -0.85
C TYR A 40 31.71 -28.53 -2.21
N GLU A 41 31.04 -28.04 -3.23
CA GLU A 41 31.12 -28.58 -4.59
C GLU A 41 32.48 -28.31 -5.25
N ALA A 42 33.15 -27.22 -4.87
CA ALA A 42 34.48 -26.84 -5.38
C ALA A 42 35.65 -27.51 -4.66
N ARG A 43 35.37 -28.24 -3.56
CA ARG A 43 36.42 -28.92 -2.78
C ARG A 43 37.20 -29.89 -3.66
N ASP A 44 38.48 -30.06 -3.33
CA ASP A 44 39.40 -30.98 -3.99
C ASP A 44 39.64 -30.69 -5.51
N GLY A 45 38.99 -29.72 -6.08
CA GLY A 45 39.18 -29.22 -7.44
C GLY A 45 40.30 -28.17 -7.56
N ARG A 46 40.61 -27.77 -8.79
CA ARG A 46 41.49 -26.64 -9.09
C ARG A 46 40.66 -25.37 -8.93
N LEU A 47 40.79 -24.71 -7.78
CA LEU A 47 40.04 -23.51 -7.43
C LEU A 47 40.88 -22.26 -7.71
N VAL A 48 40.37 -21.36 -8.51
CA VAL A 48 41.00 -20.06 -8.76
C VAL A 48 40.13 -18.95 -8.11
N ALA A 49 40.74 -18.17 -7.23
CA ALA A 49 40.15 -16.93 -6.80
C ALA A 49 40.54 -15.79 -7.76
N LEU A 50 39.57 -15.24 -8.45
CA LEU A 50 39.72 -14.11 -9.33
C LEU A 50 39.43 -12.82 -8.54
N VAL A 51 40.48 -12.09 -8.20
CA VAL A 51 40.42 -10.89 -7.38
C VAL A 51 40.45 -9.66 -8.28
N THR A 52 39.38 -8.87 -8.22
CA THR A 52 39.20 -7.64 -8.99
C THR A 52 39.10 -6.37 -8.14
N SER A 53 39.03 -6.56 -6.82
CA SER A 53 38.95 -5.46 -5.83
C SER A 53 39.43 -5.94 -4.47
N PRO A 54 39.70 -5.06 -3.50
CA PRO A 54 40.09 -5.44 -2.13
C PRO A 54 39.07 -6.33 -1.43
N ALA A 55 37.78 -6.21 -1.76
CA ALA A 55 36.74 -7.05 -1.20
C ALA A 55 36.91 -8.54 -1.57
N GLY A 56 37.54 -8.84 -2.69
CA GLY A 56 37.87 -10.21 -3.13
C GLY A 56 38.85 -10.93 -2.23
N LEU A 57 39.64 -10.22 -1.43
CA LEU A 57 40.62 -10.83 -0.50
C LEU A 57 39.91 -11.50 0.70
N HIS A 58 38.72 -11.03 1.09
CA HIS A 58 38.07 -11.49 2.32
C HIS A 58 37.82 -13.00 2.38
N ALA A 59 37.47 -13.63 1.27
CA ALA A 59 37.15 -15.05 1.21
C ALA A 59 38.37 -15.97 1.09
N LEU A 60 39.54 -15.44 0.72
CA LEU A 60 40.72 -16.26 0.37
C LEU A 60 41.18 -17.24 1.48
N PRO A 61 41.20 -16.87 2.78
CA PRO A 61 41.54 -17.79 3.84
C PRO A 61 40.61 -19.01 3.95
N LEU A 62 39.30 -18.81 3.67
CA LEU A 62 38.32 -19.88 3.67
C LEU A 62 38.49 -20.80 2.46
N LEU A 63 38.76 -20.23 1.29
CA LEU A 63 38.95 -20.99 0.06
C LEU A 63 40.18 -21.92 0.14
N ARG A 64 41.25 -21.48 0.78
CA ARG A 64 42.46 -22.30 1.02
C ARG A 64 42.17 -23.56 1.81
N GLN A 65 41.12 -23.57 2.64
CA GLN A 65 40.72 -24.77 3.42
C GLN A 65 39.93 -25.80 2.60
N LEU A 66 39.40 -25.41 1.44
CA LEU A 66 38.58 -26.26 0.60
C LEU A 66 39.44 -27.20 -0.28
N THR A 67 40.61 -26.72 -0.72
CA THR A 67 41.48 -27.46 -1.61
C THR A 67 42.95 -26.99 -1.48
N GLU A 68 43.88 -27.96 -1.67
CA GLU A 68 45.30 -27.64 -1.79
C GLU A 68 45.67 -27.09 -3.18
N ARG A 69 44.82 -27.34 -4.20
CA ARG A 69 45.00 -26.85 -5.58
C ARG A 69 44.35 -25.48 -5.73
N PHE A 70 44.79 -24.51 -4.89
CA PHE A 70 44.28 -23.18 -4.80
C PHE A 70 45.22 -22.15 -5.40
N THR A 71 44.74 -21.35 -6.33
CA THR A 71 45.51 -20.27 -6.98
C THR A 71 44.73 -18.96 -6.85
N VAL A 72 45.43 -17.87 -6.58
CA VAL A 72 44.89 -16.53 -6.57
C VAL A 72 45.37 -15.77 -7.82
N VAL A 73 44.45 -15.27 -8.61
CA VAL A 73 44.73 -14.39 -9.75
C VAL A 73 44.21 -13.00 -9.44
N VAL A 74 45.10 -12.05 -9.29
CA VAL A 74 44.77 -10.65 -9.08
C VAL A 74 44.69 -9.96 -10.45
N HIS A 75 43.45 -9.80 -10.93
CA HIS A 75 43.17 -9.14 -12.21
C HIS A 75 43.45 -7.65 -12.16
N GLY A 76 43.27 -7.03 -10.98
CA GLY A 76 43.52 -5.61 -10.72
C GLY A 76 42.90 -5.19 -9.38
N GLY A 77 42.97 -3.89 -9.09
CA GLY A 77 42.27 -3.28 -7.94
C GLY A 77 42.88 -3.55 -6.56
N VAL A 78 43.98 -4.33 -6.47
CA VAL A 78 44.66 -4.66 -5.23
C VAL A 78 46.18 -4.38 -5.42
N PRO A 79 46.87 -3.70 -4.45
CA PRO A 79 48.28 -3.51 -4.50
C PRO A 79 49.06 -4.82 -4.47
N ALA A 80 50.18 -4.87 -5.22
CA ALA A 80 50.99 -6.11 -5.29
C ALA A 80 51.68 -6.46 -3.94
N ASP A 81 51.85 -5.48 -3.07
CA ASP A 81 52.45 -5.61 -1.74
C ASP A 81 51.39 -5.75 -0.62
N ASP A 82 50.15 -6.11 -0.97
CA ASP A 82 49.12 -6.31 0.03
C ASP A 82 49.51 -7.44 1.00
N PRO A 83 49.45 -7.19 2.33
CA PRO A 83 49.91 -8.14 3.36
C PRO A 83 49.19 -9.50 3.31
N GLN A 84 47.95 -9.54 2.86
CA GLN A 84 47.15 -10.76 2.77
C GLN A 84 47.65 -11.64 1.62
N LEU A 85 48.03 -11.07 0.49
CA LEU A 85 48.67 -11.80 -0.62
C LEU A 85 49.98 -12.41 -0.19
N ALA A 86 50.85 -11.61 0.48
CA ALA A 86 52.12 -12.13 1.02
C ALA A 86 51.93 -13.26 2.04
N ALA A 87 50.87 -13.20 2.87
CA ALA A 87 50.55 -14.28 3.81
C ALA A 87 50.14 -15.57 3.09
N LEU A 88 49.36 -15.46 2.01
CA LEU A 88 48.95 -16.60 1.18
C LEU A 88 50.15 -17.25 0.47
N GLU A 89 51.04 -16.45 -0.10
CA GLU A 89 52.29 -16.96 -0.70
C GLU A 89 53.14 -17.72 0.34
N SER A 90 53.28 -17.12 1.55
CA SER A 90 53.98 -17.78 2.67
C SER A 90 53.31 -19.09 3.09
N ALA A 91 51.99 -19.23 2.88
CA ALA A 91 51.23 -20.47 3.10
C ALA A 91 51.27 -21.44 1.90
N GLY A 92 52.10 -21.16 0.88
CA GLY A 92 52.26 -22.01 -0.30
C GLY A 92 51.21 -21.87 -1.38
N VAL A 93 50.37 -20.80 -1.31
CA VAL A 93 49.39 -20.48 -2.35
C VAL A 93 50.10 -19.80 -3.52
N GLN A 94 49.83 -20.22 -4.73
CA GLN A 94 50.26 -19.50 -5.92
C GLN A 94 49.46 -18.20 -6.08
N VAL A 95 50.15 -17.06 -6.09
CA VAL A 95 49.58 -15.73 -6.36
C VAL A 95 50.11 -15.22 -7.71
N ILE A 96 49.20 -14.84 -8.60
CA ILE A 96 49.52 -14.36 -9.94
C ILE A 96 48.94 -12.95 -10.06
N LEU A 97 49.81 -11.97 -10.31
CA LEU A 97 49.45 -10.57 -10.52
C LEU A 97 49.36 -10.28 -12.02
N ALA A 98 48.27 -10.62 -12.67
CA ALA A 98 48.10 -10.42 -14.09
C ALA A 98 46.63 -10.27 -14.47
N PRO A 99 46.29 -9.41 -15.44
CA PRO A 99 44.93 -9.31 -15.98
C PRO A 99 44.54 -10.66 -16.64
N VAL A 100 43.26 -11.03 -16.44
CA VAL A 100 42.62 -12.17 -17.14
C VAL A 100 42.02 -11.66 -18.43
N GLU A 101 42.32 -12.28 -19.55
CA GLU A 101 41.79 -11.91 -20.86
C GLU A 101 40.43 -12.59 -21.12
N GLN A 102 40.32 -13.89 -20.78
CA GLN A 102 39.10 -14.66 -20.96
C GLN A 102 39.08 -15.97 -20.15
N ILE A 103 37.88 -16.52 -20.00
CA ILE A 103 37.67 -17.90 -19.53
C ILE A 103 37.74 -18.84 -20.71
N LEU A 104 38.35 -20.05 -20.51
CA LEU A 104 38.50 -21.04 -21.54
C LEU A 104 37.73 -22.32 -21.20
N ASP A 105 37.07 -22.89 -22.21
CA ASP A 105 36.33 -24.12 -22.12
C ASP A 105 37.09 -25.33 -22.67
N ASP A 106 36.68 -26.49 -22.23
CA ASP A 106 37.03 -27.77 -22.89
C ASP A 106 36.07 -28.03 -24.08
N GLU A 107 36.29 -29.13 -24.79
CA GLU A 107 35.45 -29.53 -25.94
C GLU A 107 33.98 -29.81 -25.55
N ALA A 108 33.68 -30.00 -24.29
CA ALA A 108 32.35 -30.24 -23.75
C ALA A 108 31.70 -28.96 -23.21
N GLY A 109 32.32 -27.76 -23.40
CA GLY A 109 31.83 -26.49 -22.92
C GLY A 109 31.94 -26.30 -21.41
N ARG A 110 32.84 -27.02 -20.72
CA ARG A 110 33.09 -26.88 -19.30
C ARG A 110 34.31 -26.00 -19.09
N LEU A 111 34.28 -25.16 -18.08
CA LEU A 111 35.40 -24.33 -17.67
C LEU A 111 36.67 -25.22 -17.45
N ARG A 112 37.78 -24.84 -18.08
CA ARG A 112 39.07 -25.57 -17.94
C ARG A 112 40.23 -24.70 -17.48
N ALA A 113 40.24 -23.39 -17.82
CA ALA A 113 41.34 -22.47 -17.45
C ALA A 113 40.92 -21.01 -17.58
N LEU A 114 41.72 -20.11 -16.96
CA LEU A 114 41.76 -18.69 -17.24
C LEU A 114 42.96 -18.40 -18.14
N ARG A 115 42.76 -17.61 -19.21
CA ARG A 115 43.85 -17.08 -20.02
C ARG A 115 44.20 -15.71 -19.52
N LEU A 116 45.47 -15.51 -19.19
CA LEU A 116 46.04 -14.23 -18.80
C LEU A 116 46.41 -13.40 -20.05
N ALA A 117 46.58 -12.08 -19.85
CA ALA A 117 46.93 -11.17 -20.93
C ALA A 117 48.28 -11.47 -21.63
N ASP A 118 49.20 -12.18 -20.96
CA ASP A 118 50.46 -12.66 -21.55
C ASP A 118 50.34 -13.97 -22.31
N GLY A 119 49.12 -14.53 -22.41
CA GLY A 119 48.83 -15.83 -23.06
C GLY A 119 48.97 -17.03 -22.13
N THR A 120 49.43 -16.89 -20.90
CA THR A 120 49.52 -17.96 -19.92
C THR A 120 48.14 -18.51 -19.58
N GLU A 121 48.00 -19.83 -19.50
CA GLU A 121 46.77 -20.49 -19.06
C GLU A 121 46.90 -20.97 -17.60
N VAL A 122 45.96 -20.56 -16.77
CA VAL A 122 45.85 -20.99 -15.35
C VAL A 122 44.70 -22.02 -15.28
N PRO A 123 45.02 -23.31 -15.07
CA PRO A 123 43.99 -24.34 -15.04
C PRO A 123 43.03 -24.17 -13.87
N ALA A 124 41.72 -24.27 -14.16
CA ALA A 124 40.68 -24.14 -13.17
C ALA A 124 39.50 -25.08 -13.45
N ASP A 125 38.90 -25.62 -12.41
CA ASP A 125 37.63 -26.33 -12.44
C ASP A 125 36.52 -25.45 -11.90
N THR A 126 36.90 -24.51 -11.00
CA THR A 126 35.99 -23.52 -10.41
C THR A 126 36.71 -22.19 -10.26
N VAL A 127 36.02 -21.10 -10.55
CA VAL A 127 36.47 -19.73 -10.31
C VAL A 127 35.55 -19.08 -9.26
N LEU A 128 36.13 -18.52 -8.20
CA LEU A 128 35.40 -17.68 -7.27
C LEU A 128 35.76 -16.23 -7.55
N THR A 129 34.76 -15.37 -7.72
CA THR A 129 34.95 -13.94 -7.92
C THR A 129 33.97 -13.12 -7.07
N THR A 130 34.37 -11.92 -6.72
CA THR A 130 33.49 -10.96 -6.06
C THR A 130 32.67 -10.22 -7.09
N THR A 131 31.38 -10.11 -6.86
CA THR A 131 30.44 -9.33 -7.68
C THR A 131 30.09 -8.03 -7.01
N ARG A 132 29.63 -7.04 -7.76
CA ARG A 132 28.89 -5.91 -7.23
C ARG A 132 27.41 -6.27 -7.25
N MET A 133 26.73 -6.13 -6.11
CA MET A 133 25.34 -6.51 -5.97
C MET A 133 24.44 -5.28 -6.04
N HIS A 134 23.41 -5.29 -6.86
CA HIS A 134 22.47 -4.19 -7.05
C HIS A 134 21.09 -4.53 -6.51
N ALA A 135 20.54 -3.65 -5.66
CA ALA A 135 19.20 -3.79 -5.12
C ALA A 135 18.13 -3.69 -6.22
N ARG A 136 17.23 -4.66 -6.29
CA ARG A 136 16.18 -4.72 -7.31
C ARG A 136 14.97 -3.88 -6.91
N VAL A 137 15.10 -2.56 -6.94
CA VAL A 137 14.06 -1.59 -6.52
C VAL A 137 13.14 -1.13 -7.67
N ALA A 138 13.49 -1.42 -8.92
CA ALA A 138 12.73 -0.95 -10.08
C ALA A 138 11.21 -1.21 -10.02
N PRO A 139 10.72 -2.37 -9.53
CA PRO A 139 9.27 -2.61 -9.41
C PRO A 139 8.54 -1.66 -8.45
N PHE A 140 9.27 -1.00 -7.55
CA PHE A 140 8.73 -0.12 -6.52
C PHE A 140 9.06 1.37 -6.74
N ALA A 141 9.65 1.72 -7.89
CA ALA A 141 10.04 3.10 -8.20
C ALA A 141 8.84 4.07 -8.13
N GLY A 142 7.65 3.61 -8.58
CA GLY A 142 6.40 4.38 -8.49
C GLY A 142 5.90 4.61 -7.07
N LEU A 143 6.45 3.88 -6.07
CA LEU A 143 6.15 4.06 -4.65
C LEU A 143 7.22 4.90 -3.93
N GLY A 144 8.26 5.35 -4.64
CA GLY A 144 9.34 6.14 -4.07
C GLY A 144 10.43 5.34 -3.34
N LEU A 145 10.48 4.00 -3.50
CA LEU A 145 11.55 3.19 -2.93
C LEU A 145 12.86 3.41 -3.68
N THR A 146 13.91 3.73 -2.95
CA THR A 146 15.26 3.96 -3.48
C THR A 146 16.27 3.04 -2.81
N ALA A 147 17.41 2.82 -3.46
CA ALA A 147 18.54 2.10 -2.90
C ALA A 147 19.67 3.08 -2.53
N SER A 148 20.40 2.74 -1.48
CA SER A 148 21.61 3.40 -0.99
C SER A 148 22.82 2.47 -1.14
N GLU A 149 24.04 3.01 -1.09
CA GLU A 149 25.25 2.20 -1.04
C GLU A 149 25.41 1.54 0.33
N HIS A 150 25.63 0.23 0.32
CA HIS A 150 25.87 -0.52 1.55
C HIS A 150 27.28 -0.23 2.08
N PRO A 151 27.47 -0.14 3.42
CA PRO A 151 28.79 0.15 4.01
C PRO A 151 29.92 -0.81 3.62
N SER A 152 29.61 -2.02 3.16
CA SER A 152 30.61 -2.95 2.63
C SER A 152 31.28 -2.50 1.33
N GLY A 153 30.70 -1.52 0.63
CA GLY A 153 31.20 -1.02 -0.66
C GLY A 153 30.96 -1.94 -1.88
N VAL A 154 30.38 -3.13 -1.68
CA VAL A 154 30.14 -4.12 -2.76
C VAL A 154 28.68 -4.33 -3.11
N ALA A 155 27.80 -3.58 -2.48
CA ALA A 155 26.36 -3.72 -2.72
C ALA A 155 25.63 -2.39 -2.62
N SER A 156 24.51 -2.26 -3.34
CA SER A 156 23.45 -1.34 -2.98
C SER A 156 22.34 -2.10 -2.23
N TYR A 157 21.58 -1.41 -1.37
CA TYR A 157 20.55 -2.00 -0.55
C TYR A 157 19.42 -1.01 -0.26
N VAL A 158 18.31 -1.47 0.27
CA VAL A 158 17.23 -0.62 0.78
C VAL A 158 17.43 -0.42 2.28
N GLU A 159 17.55 0.84 2.68
CA GLU A 159 17.57 1.17 4.11
C GLU A 159 16.21 0.84 4.74
N ALA A 160 16.24 0.00 5.76
CA ALA A 160 15.07 -0.42 6.50
C ALA A 160 15.41 -0.63 7.97
N ASP A 161 14.43 -0.45 8.84
CA ASP A 161 14.60 -0.79 10.26
C ASP A 161 14.92 -2.28 10.40
N SER A 162 15.99 -2.60 11.10
CA SER A 162 16.54 -3.96 11.17
C SER A 162 15.61 -4.97 11.88
N PHE A 163 14.67 -4.48 12.69
CA PHE A 163 13.72 -5.34 13.41
C PHE A 163 12.37 -5.44 12.67
N THR A 164 11.78 -4.31 12.31
CA THR A 164 10.45 -4.25 11.69
C THR A 164 10.49 -4.43 10.19
N GLY A 165 11.59 -4.10 9.53
CA GLY A 165 11.71 -4.01 8.08
C GLY A 165 11.10 -2.74 7.48
N ALA A 166 10.61 -1.78 8.29
CA ALA A 166 10.00 -0.55 7.81
C ALA A 166 11.02 0.31 7.06
N THR A 167 10.62 0.83 5.91
CA THR A 167 11.42 1.78 5.12
C THR A 167 11.03 3.22 5.45
N ALA A 168 11.73 4.20 4.86
CA ALA A 168 11.32 5.61 4.95
C ALA A 168 9.97 5.90 4.27
N VAL A 169 9.48 5.01 3.41
CA VAL A 169 8.17 5.14 2.74
C VAL A 169 7.10 4.51 3.61
N PRO A 170 6.11 5.27 4.11
CA PRO A 170 5.04 4.73 4.96
C PRO A 170 4.30 3.56 4.30
N GLY A 171 4.11 2.48 5.04
CA GLY A 171 3.43 1.27 4.56
C GLY A 171 4.25 0.37 3.63
N LEU A 172 5.51 0.74 3.34
CA LEU A 172 6.44 -0.05 2.55
C LEU A 172 7.55 -0.63 3.43
N TYR A 173 7.74 -1.94 3.35
CA TYR A 173 8.71 -2.71 4.12
C TYR A 173 9.72 -3.37 3.19
N ALA A 174 10.93 -3.65 3.67
CA ALA A 174 11.93 -4.42 2.93
C ALA A 174 12.39 -5.63 3.76
N ALA A 175 12.67 -6.74 3.08
CA ALA A 175 13.10 -7.98 3.72
C ALA A 175 14.16 -8.73 2.90
N GLY A 176 14.94 -9.54 3.60
CA GLY A 176 15.94 -10.41 3.00
C GLY A 176 17.15 -9.65 2.47
N THR A 177 17.78 -10.18 1.42
CA THR A 177 19.01 -9.59 0.87
C THR A 177 18.81 -8.21 0.26
N LEU A 178 17.57 -7.80 -0.04
CA LEU A 178 17.27 -6.44 -0.48
C LEU A 178 17.61 -5.40 0.60
N ALA A 179 17.36 -5.73 1.88
CA ALA A 179 17.66 -4.85 3.02
C ALA A 179 19.02 -5.18 3.67
N GLU A 180 19.45 -6.44 3.61
CA GLU A 180 20.70 -6.92 4.23
C GLU A 180 21.47 -7.79 3.23
N PRO A 181 22.28 -7.20 2.34
CA PRO A 181 22.95 -7.90 1.21
C PRO A 181 23.80 -9.10 1.59
N THR A 182 24.31 -9.13 2.81
CA THR A 182 25.23 -10.18 3.28
C THR A 182 24.55 -11.41 3.88
N LEU A 183 23.22 -11.45 3.93
CA LEU A 183 22.47 -12.57 4.49
C LEU A 183 22.59 -13.81 3.61
N GLN A 184 22.80 -14.95 4.26
CA GLN A 184 22.68 -16.28 3.67
C GLN A 184 21.21 -16.76 3.66
N VAL A 185 20.94 -17.92 3.07
CA VAL A 185 19.58 -18.45 2.84
C VAL A 185 18.74 -18.48 4.12
N LEU A 186 19.26 -19.09 5.20
CA LEU A 186 18.48 -19.26 6.43
C LEU A 186 18.19 -17.92 7.15
N PRO A 187 19.17 -17.03 7.37
CA PRO A 187 18.89 -15.68 7.89
C PRO A 187 17.95 -14.86 7.00
N THR A 188 18.05 -14.98 5.68
CA THR A 188 17.12 -14.31 4.73
C THR A 188 15.68 -14.79 4.94
N ALA A 189 15.45 -16.10 5.10
CA ALA A 189 14.13 -16.66 5.39
C ALA A 189 13.60 -16.17 6.75
N ALA A 190 14.46 -16.14 7.78
CA ALA A 190 14.12 -15.64 9.11
C ALA A 190 13.75 -14.13 9.08
N ALA A 191 14.49 -13.31 8.30
CA ALA A 191 14.18 -11.90 8.11
C ALA A 191 12.80 -11.73 7.46
N GLY A 192 12.47 -12.50 6.44
CA GLY A 192 11.14 -12.48 5.81
C GLY A 192 10.02 -12.86 6.78
N ALA A 193 10.21 -13.91 7.58
CA ALA A 193 9.22 -14.30 8.59
C ALA A 193 9.01 -13.21 9.66
N ARG A 194 10.09 -12.58 10.12
CA ARG A 194 10.03 -11.47 11.09
C ARG A 194 9.28 -10.26 10.53
N VAL A 195 9.65 -9.81 9.33
CA VAL A 195 8.98 -8.66 8.67
C VAL A 195 7.50 -8.95 8.44
N GLY A 196 7.15 -10.17 8.00
CA GLY A 196 5.75 -10.57 7.84
C GLY A 196 4.95 -10.48 9.16
N ALA A 197 5.55 -10.89 10.28
CA ALA A 197 4.94 -10.74 11.61
C ALA A 197 4.75 -9.25 11.97
N MET A 198 5.76 -8.40 11.73
CA MET A 198 5.68 -6.96 12.03
C MET A 198 4.60 -6.26 11.19
N VAL A 199 4.47 -6.59 9.92
CA VAL A 199 3.38 -6.10 9.05
C VAL A 199 2.01 -6.52 9.59
N SER A 200 1.88 -7.75 10.08
CA SER A 200 0.64 -8.23 10.69
C SER A 200 0.30 -7.46 11.96
N PHE A 201 1.29 -7.17 12.81
CA PHE A 201 1.10 -6.33 14.00
C PHE A 201 0.69 -4.90 13.66
N ASP A 202 1.33 -4.29 12.67
CA ASP A 202 1.03 -2.93 12.22
C ASP A 202 -0.41 -2.83 11.70
N LEU A 203 -0.83 -3.78 10.87
CA LEU A 203 -2.21 -3.85 10.38
C LEU A 203 -3.23 -4.07 11.53
N ALA A 204 -2.90 -4.93 12.49
CA ALA A 204 -3.77 -5.18 13.64
C ALA A 204 -3.91 -3.95 14.55
N GLN A 205 -2.84 -3.18 14.73
CA GLN A 205 -2.88 -1.92 15.48
C GLN A 205 -3.71 -0.86 14.76
N GLU A 206 -3.58 -0.75 13.42
CA GLU A 206 -4.41 0.13 12.60
C GLU A 206 -5.90 -0.23 12.73
N ASP A 207 -6.24 -1.53 12.61
CA ASP A 207 -7.61 -2.01 12.75
C ASP A 207 -8.16 -1.76 14.17
N LEU A 208 -7.35 -1.97 15.20
CA LEU A 208 -7.72 -1.69 16.59
C LEU A 208 -7.93 -0.18 16.82
N ALA A 209 -7.04 0.65 16.30
CA ALA A 209 -7.18 2.11 16.40
C ALA A 209 -8.44 2.61 15.67
N ALA A 210 -8.74 2.03 14.51
CA ALA A 210 -9.98 2.33 13.80
C ALA A 210 -11.23 1.90 14.58
N ALA A 211 -11.20 0.73 15.22
CA ALA A 211 -12.30 0.23 16.05
C ALA A 211 -12.46 1.02 17.38
N ALA A 212 -11.38 1.59 17.90
CA ALA A 212 -11.40 2.38 19.13
C ALA A 212 -11.84 3.84 18.92
N ARG A 213 -12.00 4.29 17.66
CA ARG A 213 -12.55 5.62 17.38
C ARG A 213 -13.98 5.71 17.90
N PRO A 214 -14.38 6.82 18.57
CA PRO A 214 -15.72 6.96 19.09
C PRO A 214 -16.71 6.95 17.92
N VAL A 215 -17.47 5.87 17.85
CA VAL A 215 -18.58 5.69 16.91
C VAL A 215 -19.84 6.19 17.57
N ALA A 216 -20.59 7.08 16.93
CA ALA A 216 -21.90 7.47 17.42
C ALA A 216 -22.88 6.30 17.21
N HIS A 217 -23.38 5.72 18.30
CA HIS A 217 -24.42 4.70 18.29
C HIS A 217 -25.82 5.32 18.28
N ALA A 218 -26.85 4.52 18.07
CA ALA A 218 -28.24 4.99 18.10
C ALA A 218 -28.57 5.83 19.34
N ALA A 219 -28.13 5.40 20.52
CA ALA A 219 -28.34 6.13 21.78
C ALA A 219 -27.67 7.52 21.82
N ASP A 220 -26.53 7.70 21.17
CA ASP A 220 -25.85 8.99 21.09
C ASP A 220 -26.65 9.97 20.21
N TRP A 221 -27.18 9.47 19.10
CA TRP A 221 -28.04 10.25 18.22
C TRP A 221 -29.40 10.52 18.85
N ASP A 222 -30.04 9.55 19.52
CA ASP A 222 -31.26 9.76 20.30
C ASP A 222 -31.05 10.84 21.36
N GLY A 223 -29.92 10.82 22.08
CA GLY A 223 -29.55 11.88 23.01
C GLY A 223 -29.48 13.26 22.35
N ARG A 224 -28.97 13.34 21.14
CA ARG A 224 -28.89 14.58 20.37
C ARG A 224 -30.27 15.08 19.93
N TYR A 225 -31.15 14.18 19.54
CA TYR A 225 -32.52 14.51 19.14
C TYR A 225 -33.53 14.61 20.30
N SER A 226 -33.11 14.44 21.55
CA SER A 226 -33.98 14.54 22.73
C SER A 226 -34.39 15.98 23.11
N GLY A 227 -33.66 16.99 22.62
CA GLY A 227 -33.89 18.42 22.88
C GLY A 227 -34.66 19.17 21.79
N ASP A 228 -34.28 20.41 21.56
CA ASP A 228 -34.82 21.25 20.47
C ASP A 228 -34.46 20.71 19.08
N LEU A 229 -35.13 21.26 18.03
CA LEU A 229 -34.77 20.90 16.66
C LEU A 229 -33.31 21.22 16.39
N GLN A 230 -32.61 20.22 15.83
CA GLN A 230 -31.18 20.33 15.52
C GLN A 230 -30.93 21.02 14.17
N TRP A 231 -31.88 20.87 13.25
CA TRP A 231 -31.71 21.31 11.87
C TRP A 231 -32.83 22.32 11.48
N SER A 232 -32.61 22.98 10.36
CA SER A 232 -33.55 24.03 9.86
C SER A 232 -34.88 23.46 9.37
N GLY A 233 -35.00 22.16 9.15
CA GLY A 233 -36.16 21.52 8.50
C GLY A 233 -36.26 21.80 6.98
N ASN A 234 -35.32 22.54 6.40
CA ASN A 234 -35.21 22.78 4.96
C ASN A 234 -34.41 21.67 4.28
N PRO A 235 -34.71 21.40 3.00
CA PRO A 235 -33.91 20.43 2.24
C PRO A 235 -32.49 20.94 1.98
N ASN A 236 -31.56 20.01 1.77
CA ASN A 236 -30.22 20.33 1.33
C ASN A 236 -30.25 20.98 -0.07
N GLY A 237 -29.66 22.18 -0.20
CA GLY A 237 -29.71 22.94 -1.45
C GLY A 237 -29.00 22.21 -2.62
N SER A 238 -27.95 21.45 -2.35
CA SER A 238 -27.27 20.63 -3.37
C SER A 238 -28.11 19.43 -3.79
N LEU A 239 -28.87 18.78 -2.87
CA LEU A 239 -29.84 17.74 -3.21
C LEU A 239 -30.93 18.32 -4.11
N VAL A 240 -31.52 19.48 -3.76
CA VAL A 240 -32.52 20.15 -4.57
C VAL A 240 -32.00 20.41 -5.99
N ALA A 241 -30.77 20.92 -6.13
CA ALA A 241 -30.17 21.17 -7.44
C ALA A 241 -29.98 19.90 -8.28
N GLU A 242 -29.55 18.77 -7.65
CA GLU A 242 -29.28 17.52 -8.35
C GLU A 242 -30.55 16.74 -8.73
N VAL A 243 -31.60 16.81 -7.92
CA VAL A 243 -32.84 16.03 -8.12
C VAL A 243 -33.86 16.80 -8.93
N SER A 244 -33.81 18.14 -8.96
CA SER A 244 -34.73 18.96 -9.75
C SER A 244 -34.69 18.56 -11.23
N GLY A 245 -35.85 18.18 -11.76
CA GLY A 245 -35.99 17.72 -13.15
C GLY A 245 -35.84 16.19 -13.35
N MET A 246 -35.54 15.43 -12.30
CA MET A 246 -35.65 13.97 -12.36
C MET A 246 -37.13 13.55 -12.29
N ALA A 247 -37.50 12.49 -13.01
CA ALA A 247 -38.84 11.90 -12.90
C ALA A 247 -38.95 11.21 -11.52
N PRO A 248 -40.01 11.53 -10.73
CA PRO A 248 -40.19 10.88 -9.43
C PRO A 248 -40.38 9.38 -9.53
N GLY A 249 -39.75 8.65 -8.61
CA GLY A 249 -39.80 7.21 -8.45
C GLY A 249 -39.83 6.83 -6.96
N THR A 250 -39.09 5.79 -6.59
CA THR A 250 -38.81 5.41 -5.21
C THR A 250 -37.52 6.06 -4.73
N ALA A 251 -37.49 6.61 -3.51
CA ALA A 251 -36.30 7.23 -2.92
C ALA A 251 -36.02 6.68 -1.51
N LEU A 252 -34.74 6.44 -1.22
CA LEU A 252 -34.24 6.13 0.12
C LEU A 252 -33.32 7.30 0.56
N ASP A 253 -33.69 7.95 1.65
CA ASP A 253 -32.90 8.97 2.29
C ASP A 253 -32.23 8.37 3.54
N ILE A 254 -30.89 8.22 3.50
CA ILE A 254 -30.12 7.56 4.55
C ILE A 254 -29.45 8.60 5.45
N GLY A 255 -29.66 8.45 6.78
CA GLY A 255 -29.29 9.47 7.76
C GLY A 255 -30.23 10.68 7.66
N ALA A 256 -31.53 10.41 7.49
CA ALA A 256 -32.54 11.42 7.20
C ALA A 256 -32.70 12.48 8.31
N GLY A 257 -32.21 12.20 9.53
CA GLY A 257 -32.35 13.13 10.66
C GLY A 257 -33.79 13.54 10.89
N GLU A 258 -34.07 14.84 10.93
CA GLU A 258 -35.42 15.40 11.13
C GLU A 258 -36.23 15.49 9.83
N GLY A 259 -35.73 14.89 8.71
CA GLY A 259 -36.49 14.66 7.50
C GLY A 259 -36.57 15.81 6.50
N GLY A 260 -35.69 16.82 6.57
CA GLY A 260 -35.72 17.93 5.63
C GLY A 260 -35.71 17.51 4.16
N ASP A 261 -34.82 16.62 3.80
CA ASP A 261 -34.63 16.07 2.44
C ASP A 261 -35.76 15.10 2.07
N ALA A 262 -36.07 14.16 2.96
CA ALA A 262 -37.13 13.16 2.76
C ALA A 262 -38.49 13.82 2.52
N LEU A 263 -38.86 14.83 3.31
CA LEU A 263 -40.13 15.53 3.19
C LEU A 263 -40.22 16.34 1.88
N TRP A 264 -39.12 17.00 1.52
CA TRP A 264 -39.07 17.71 0.25
C TRP A 264 -39.20 16.77 -0.94
N LEU A 265 -38.51 15.64 -0.93
CA LEU A 265 -38.64 14.60 -1.98
C LEU A 265 -40.09 14.11 -2.10
N ALA A 266 -40.76 13.86 -0.97
CA ALA A 266 -42.19 13.48 -0.97
C ALA A 266 -43.10 14.58 -1.57
N GLU A 267 -42.84 15.82 -1.27
CA GLU A 267 -43.55 16.99 -1.86
C GLU A 267 -43.29 17.10 -3.37
N GLN A 268 -42.14 16.59 -3.88
CA GLN A 268 -41.84 16.50 -5.31
C GLN A 268 -42.44 15.24 -5.98
N GLY A 269 -43.21 14.43 -5.25
CA GLY A 269 -43.92 13.26 -5.78
C GLY A 269 -43.14 11.95 -5.69
N TRP A 270 -41.99 11.91 -5.01
CA TRP A 270 -41.26 10.67 -4.76
C TRP A 270 -41.96 9.81 -3.70
N ARG A 271 -41.89 8.50 -3.83
CA ARG A 271 -42.23 7.55 -2.76
C ARG A 271 -41.02 7.36 -1.89
N VAL A 272 -41.01 7.99 -0.72
CA VAL A 272 -39.82 8.14 0.10
C VAL A 272 -39.83 7.19 1.29
N THR A 273 -38.71 6.50 1.49
CA THR A 273 -38.34 5.86 2.76
C THR A 273 -37.23 6.71 3.42
N ALA A 274 -37.53 7.29 4.57
CA ALA A 274 -36.54 7.99 5.41
C ALA A 274 -35.92 6.98 6.38
N SER A 275 -34.60 6.81 6.32
CA SER A 275 -33.86 5.88 7.17
C SER A 275 -32.91 6.64 8.08
N ASP A 276 -32.93 6.31 9.36
CA ASP A 276 -31.99 6.83 10.35
C ASP A 276 -31.70 5.76 11.41
N ILE A 277 -30.54 5.85 12.08
CA ILE A 277 -30.21 5.00 13.22
C ILE A 277 -30.99 5.40 14.47
N SER A 278 -31.39 6.67 14.57
CA SER A 278 -32.14 7.26 15.69
C SER A 278 -33.64 7.12 15.49
N GLU A 279 -34.30 6.43 16.41
CA GLU A 279 -35.77 6.35 16.41
C GLU A 279 -36.41 7.71 16.72
N LEU A 280 -35.79 8.52 17.60
CA LEU A 280 -36.30 9.86 17.90
C LEU A 280 -36.26 10.81 16.69
N ALA A 281 -35.23 10.70 15.85
CA ALA A 281 -35.21 11.44 14.58
C ALA A 281 -36.40 11.03 13.69
N LEU A 282 -36.66 9.74 13.53
CA LEU A 282 -37.76 9.23 12.73
C LEU A 282 -39.15 9.56 13.31
N GLU A 283 -39.29 9.66 14.63
CA GLU A 283 -40.51 10.20 15.24
C GLU A 283 -40.79 11.63 14.81
N ARG A 284 -39.75 12.47 14.73
CA ARG A 284 -39.86 13.86 14.24
C ARG A 284 -40.24 13.90 12.75
N VAL A 285 -39.63 13.01 11.93
CA VAL A 285 -40.03 12.88 10.51
C VAL A 285 -41.52 12.57 10.39
N ARG A 286 -42.02 11.56 11.15
CA ARG A 286 -43.44 11.17 11.13
C ARG A 286 -44.37 12.33 11.57
N ALA A 287 -44.00 13.04 12.62
CA ALA A 287 -44.78 14.19 13.11
C ALA A 287 -44.82 15.32 12.07
N GLU A 288 -43.69 15.63 11.47
CA GLU A 288 -43.61 16.70 10.47
C GLU A 288 -44.30 16.31 9.15
N ALA A 289 -44.17 15.05 8.72
CA ALA A 289 -44.89 14.51 7.56
C ALA A 289 -46.41 14.64 7.74
N GLN A 290 -46.92 14.29 8.94
CA GLN A 290 -48.34 14.48 9.26
C GLN A 290 -48.74 15.95 9.19
N ARG A 291 -47.95 16.88 9.73
CA ARG A 291 -48.19 18.31 9.71
C ARG A 291 -48.26 18.88 8.28
N ARG A 292 -47.37 18.38 7.39
CA ARG A 292 -47.32 18.81 5.96
C ARG A 292 -48.25 18.03 5.04
N SER A 293 -48.95 17.01 5.56
CA SER A 293 -49.75 16.06 4.75
C SER A 293 -48.90 15.36 3.69
N ALA A 294 -47.63 15.13 3.98
CA ALA A 294 -46.71 14.39 3.15
C ALA A 294 -46.70 12.90 3.52
N SER A 295 -46.51 12.01 2.55
CA SER A 295 -46.41 10.58 2.78
C SER A 295 -44.95 10.14 2.73
N VAL A 296 -44.39 9.77 3.90
CA VAL A 296 -43.01 9.28 4.05
C VAL A 296 -43.03 8.03 4.90
N GLU A 297 -42.47 6.94 4.41
CA GLU A 297 -42.19 5.74 5.19
C GLU A 297 -40.93 5.97 6.02
N THR A 298 -40.88 5.41 7.25
CA THR A 298 -39.70 5.52 8.10
C THR A 298 -39.12 4.14 8.39
N LEU A 299 -37.80 4.02 8.36
CA LEU A 299 -37.04 2.79 8.61
C LEU A 299 -35.90 3.03 9.58
N GLN A 300 -36.01 2.52 10.81
CA GLN A 300 -34.87 2.56 11.71
C GLN A 300 -33.82 1.53 11.26
N ALA A 301 -32.65 1.98 10.83
CA ALA A 301 -31.59 1.09 10.37
C ALA A 301 -30.20 1.69 10.62
N ASP A 302 -29.28 0.84 11.03
CA ASP A 302 -27.85 1.12 10.98
C ASP A 302 -27.32 0.68 9.62
N ALA A 303 -26.79 1.61 8.85
CA ALA A 303 -26.24 1.36 7.50
C ALA A 303 -25.09 0.34 7.49
N ASN A 304 -24.47 0.06 8.63
CA ASN A 304 -23.34 -0.86 8.76
C ASN A 304 -23.71 -2.31 9.17
N VAL A 305 -25.00 -2.61 9.38
CA VAL A 305 -25.41 -4.00 9.63
C VAL A 305 -25.65 -4.78 8.33
N ALA A 306 -25.83 -6.07 8.41
CA ALA A 306 -26.16 -6.91 7.27
C ALA A 306 -27.57 -6.61 6.75
N SER A 307 -27.70 -6.26 5.46
CA SER A 307 -28.98 -6.00 4.79
C SER A 307 -29.87 -4.97 5.51
N PRO A 308 -29.39 -3.76 5.82
CA PRO A 308 -30.14 -2.78 6.63
C PRO A 308 -31.44 -2.34 5.99
N PHE A 309 -31.55 -2.43 4.67
CA PHE A 309 -32.71 -2.04 3.87
C PHE A 309 -33.54 -3.24 3.37
N ALA A 310 -33.37 -4.40 4.00
CA ALA A 310 -34.11 -5.63 3.74
C ALA A 310 -34.12 -6.08 2.25
N GLY A 311 -33.07 -5.74 1.50
CA GLY A 311 -32.93 -6.05 0.08
C GLY A 311 -33.80 -5.19 -0.86
N ALA A 312 -34.46 -4.15 -0.33
CA ALA A 312 -35.19 -3.19 -1.15
C ALA A 312 -34.24 -2.38 -2.04
N ARG A 313 -34.72 -1.98 -3.22
CA ARG A 313 -33.99 -1.16 -4.19
C ARG A 313 -34.79 0.06 -4.59
N TYR A 314 -34.11 1.17 -4.77
CA TYR A 314 -34.71 2.48 -5.00
C TYR A 314 -34.15 3.12 -6.27
N ASP A 315 -34.99 3.94 -6.93
CA ASP A 315 -34.59 4.71 -8.11
C ASP A 315 -33.63 5.85 -7.74
N LEU A 316 -33.70 6.33 -6.47
CA LEU A 316 -32.77 7.30 -5.89
C LEU A 316 -32.38 6.85 -4.49
N VAL A 317 -31.09 6.73 -4.22
CA VAL A 317 -30.53 6.59 -2.87
C VAL A 317 -29.74 7.86 -2.57
N THR A 318 -30.07 8.55 -1.50
CA THR A 318 -29.41 9.81 -1.13
C THR A 318 -28.94 9.80 0.33
N ALA A 319 -27.87 10.52 0.58
CA ALA A 319 -27.39 10.86 1.91
C ALA A 319 -26.74 12.24 1.88
N ALA A 320 -27.29 13.17 2.65
CA ALA A 320 -26.72 14.50 2.80
C ALA A 320 -26.23 14.70 4.24
N TYR A 321 -24.92 14.86 4.40
CA TYR A 321 -24.23 15.02 5.69
C TYR A 321 -24.44 13.87 6.68
N ALA A 322 -24.76 12.68 6.18
CA ALA A 322 -24.93 11.50 7.01
C ALA A 322 -23.58 11.06 7.62
N SER A 323 -23.57 10.86 8.93
CA SER A 323 -22.39 10.43 9.67
C SER A 323 -22.34 8.90 9.77
N ILE A 324 -22.02 8.23 8.67
CA ILE A 324 -21.92 6.76 8.61
C ILE A 324 -20.50 6.35 9.00
N PRO A 325 -20.30 5.59 10.09
CA PRO A 325 -18.98 5.16 10.50
C PRO A 325 -18.29 4.29 9.46
N ARG A 326 -16.98 4.44 9.27
CA ARG A 326 -16.18 3.53 8.45
C ARG A 326 -16.08 2.17 9.12
N THR A 327 -16.18 1.13 8.33
CA THR A 327 -15.91 -0.25 8.75
C THR A 327 -14.78 -0.83 7.90
N PRO A 328 -13.97 -1.77 8.44
CA PRO A 328 -12.85 -2.36 7.69
C PRO A 328 -13.28 -3.05 6.38
N ASP A 329 -14.51 -3.54 6.31
CA ASP A 329 -15.10 -4.20 5.16
C ASP A 329 -15.92 -3.25 4.25
N ALA A 330 -15.86 -1.95 4.48
CA ALA A 330 -16.60 -0.91 3.75
C ALA A 330 -18.11 -1.21 3.64
N ARG A 331 -18.70 -1.86 4.67
CA ARG A 331 -20.07 -2.38 4.63
C ARG A 331 -21.10 -1.29 4.37
N GLY A 332 -20.95 -0.12 5.01
CA GLY A 332 -21.84 1.02 4.77
C GLY A 332 -21.89 1.38 3.29
N VAL A 333 -20.72 1.55 2.65
CA VAL A 333 -20.64 1.86 1.21
C VAL A 333 -21.34 0.78 0.38
N THR A 334 -21.04 -0.49 0.63
CA THR A 334 -21.65 -1.64 -0.09
C THR A 334 -23.18 -1.62 0.04
N ASN A 335 -23.70 -1.41 1.25
CA ASN A 335 -25.16 -1.38 1.49
C ASN A 335 -25.87 -0.22 0.75
N PHE A 336 -25.21 0.93 0.63
CA PHE A 336 -25.75 2.05 -0.17
C PHE A 336 -25.81 1.67 -1.65
N LEU A 337 -24.74 1.09 -2.20
CA LEU A 337 -24.68 0.69 -3.61
C LEU A 337 -25.71 -0.41 -3.92
N ASP A 338 -25.88 -1.37 -3.04
CA ASP A 338 -26.84 -2.45 -3.18
C ASP A 338 -28.31 -1.98 -3.14
N ALA A 339 -28.57 -0.88 -2.44
CA ALA A 339 -29.89 -0.29 -2.34
C ALA A 339 -30.32 0.47 -3.61
N VAL A 340 -29.42 0.74 -4.55
CA VAL A 340 -29.77 1.41 -5.82
C VAL A 340 -30.30 0.39 -6.82
N ALA A 341 -31.48 0.65 -7.41
CA ALA A 341 -32.04 -0.15 -8.47
C ALA A 341 -31.21 -0.07 -9.78
N PRO A 342 -31.25 -1.07 -10.68
CA PRO A 342 -30.75 -0.89 -12.04
C PRO A 342 -31.34 0.35 -12.69
N GLY A 343 -30.51 1.18 -13.36
CA GLY A 343 -30.90 2.46 -13.92
C GLY A 343 -31.09 3.59 -12.89
N GLY A 344 -31.09 3.27 -11.58
CA GLY A 344 -31.22 4.22 -10.47
C GLY A 344 -29.96 5.06 -10.21
N ARG A 345 -30.06 5.98 -9.29
CA ARG A 345 -28.96 6.92 -8.93
C ARG A 345 -28.61 6.88 -7.45
N LEU A 346 -27.33 7.01 -7.19
CA LEU A 346 -26.77 7.33 -5.88
C LEU A 346 -26.41 8.82 -5.85
N LEU A 347 -26.77 9.52 -4.78
CA LEU A 347 -26.43 10.92 -4.54
C LEU A 347 -25.85 11.09 -3.13
N ILE A 348 -24.57 11.36 -3.02
CA ILE A 348 -23.90 11.62 -1.75
C ILE A 348 -23.47 13.08 -1.69
N ILE A 349 -23.80 13.74 -0.60
CA ILE A 349 -23.44 15.14 -0.35
C ILE A 349 -22.77 15.22 1.01
N ASN A 350 -21.52 15.65 1.04
CA ASN A 350 -20.77 15.86 2.27
C ASN A 350 -20.22 17.29 2.35
N HIS A 351 -19.89 17.70 3.57
CA HIS A 351 -19.11 18.93 3.80
C HIS A 351 -17.71 18.76 3.21
N ASP A 352 -17.15 19.85 2.69
CA ASP A 352 -15.73 19.87 2.40
C ASP A 352 -14.91 19.88 3.70
N VAL A 353 -14.14 18.82 3.91
CA VAL A 353 -13.31 18.64 5.11
C VAL A 353 -12.22 19.72 5.22
N SER A 354 -11.78 20.30 4.11
CA SER A 354 -10.78 21.39 4.12
C SER A 354 -11.35 22.67 4.76
N ASP A 355 -12.61 23.02 4.46
CA ASP A 355 -13.29 24.15 5.09
C ASP A 355 -13.43 23.96 6.61
N ILE A 356 -13.71 22.74 7.04
CA ILE A 356 -13.86 22.38 8.45
C ILE A 356 -12.52 22.45 9.20
N ARG A 357 -11.44 21.94 8.62
CA ARG A 357 -10.08 22.01 9.20
C ARG A 357 -9.64 23.46 9.39
N GLU A 358 -9.93 24.33 8.44
CA GLU A 358 -9.62 25.77 8.53
C GLU A 358 -10.42 26.42 9.67
N THR A 359 -11.71 26.11 9.80
CA THR A 359 -12.57 26.64 10.88
C THR A 359 -12.15 26.14 12.26
N LEU A 360 -11.80 24.84 12.40
CA LEU A 360 -11.36 24.26 13.66
C LEU A 360 -9.97 24.77 14.09
N SER A 361 -9.10 25.16 13.17
CA SER A 361 -7.80 25.75 13.49
C SER A 361 -7.90 27.11 14.20
N HIS A 362 -9.05 27.74 14.15
CA HIS A 362 -9.35 29.05 14.77
C HIS A 362 -10.32 28.97 15.97
N ALA A 363 -10.80 27.75 16.31
CA ALA A 363 -11.71 27.53 17.44
C ALA A 363 -10.95 27.28 18.75
N ASP A 364 -11.55 27.68 19.87
CA ASP A 364 -11.02 27.42 21.22
C ASP A 364 -10.92 25.91 21.46
N PRO A 365 -9.74 25.38 21.86
CA PRO A 365 -9.52 23.95 22.10
C PRO A 365 -10.46 23.32 23.16
N GLU A 366 -11.01 24.12 24.08
CA GLU A 366 -11.92 23.64 25.13
C GLU A 366 -13.39 23.57 24.70
N SER A 367 -13.77 24.18 23.58
CA SER A 367 -15.18 24.33 23.17
C SER A 367 -15.71 23.25 22.23
N THR A 368 -14.86 22.42 21.64
CA THR A 368 -15.30 21.38 20.68
C THR A 368 -14.54 20.08 20.88
N ARG A 369 -15.27 18.98 21.15
CA ARG A 369 -14.71 17.64 20.89
C ARG A 369 -14.32 17.61 19.41
N PRO A 370 -13.06 17.31 19.06
CA PRO A 370 -12.68 17.23 17.66
C PRO A 370 -13.53 16.15 17.00
N PHE A 371 -14.36 16.53 16.04
CA PHE A 371 -15.12 15.60 15.24
C PHE A 371 -14.10 14.92 14.28
N ASP A 372 -13.85 13.63 14.50
CA ASP A 372 -12.93 12.88 13.66
C ASP A 372 -13.61 12.54 12.33
N HIS A 373 -13.47 13.43 11.34
CA HIS A 373 -14.03 13.22 10.01
C HIS A 373 -13.52 11.96 9.33
N GLU A 374 -12.31 11.50 9.69
CA GLU A 374 -11.73 10.28 9.12
C GLU A 374 -12.41 9.01 9.66
N ALA A 375 -13.18 9.11 10.74
CA ALA A 375 -13.97 8.00 11.26
C ALA A 375 -15.23 7.70 10.43
N PHE A 376 -15.62 8.60 9.54
CA PHE A 376 -16.88 8.50 8.77
C PHE A 376 -16.62 8.32 7.27
N VAL A 377 -17.57 7.68 6.60
CA VAL A 377 -17.55 7.49 5.14
C VAL A 377 -17.70 8.84 4.43
N GLY A 378 -16.78 9.14 3.54
CA GLY A 378 -16.80 10.34 2.70
C GLY A 378 -17.18 10.06 1.25
N THR A 379 -17.34 11.11 0.45
CA THR A 379 -17.57 11.00 -1.01
C THR A 379 -16.45 10.23 -1.71
N ASP A 380 -15.21 10.32 -1.22
CA ASP A 380 -14.06 9.63 -1.82
C ASP A 380 -14.18 8.10 -1.70
N ASP A 381 -14.73 7.58 -0.58
CA ASP A 381 -14.94 6.13 -0.40
C ASP A 381 -15.94 5.59 -1.42
N PHE A 382 -17.02 6.33 -1.66
CA PHE A 382 -17.98 5.98 -2.70
C PHE A 382 -17.38 6.09 -4.09
N ALA A 383 -16.67 7.18 -4.41
CA ALA A 383 -16.04 7.39 -5.71
C ALA A 383 -15.05 6.26 -6.03
N GLU A 384 -14.30 5.80 -5.03
CA GLU A 384 -13.40 4.66 -5.15
C GLU A 384 -14.16 3.37 -5.49
N ALA A 385 -15.20 3.04 -4.73
CA ALA A 385 -15.99 1.83 -4.95
C ALA A 385 -16.69 1.84 -6.32
N LEU A 386 -17.25 2.99 -6.73
CA LEU A 386 -17.90 3.17 -8.03
C LEU A 386 -16.93 3.01 -9.20
N THR A 387 -15.73 3.60 -9.09
CA THR A 387 -14.69 3.51 -10.14
C THR A 387 -14.18 2.07 -10.32
N ALA A 388 -14.23 1.26 -9.25
CA ALA A 388 -13.79 -0.13 -9.29
C ALA A 388 -14.82 -1.07 -9.94
N SER A 389 -16.07 -0.62 -10.19
CA SER A 389 -17.16 -1.45 -10.71
C SER A 389 -17.67 -0.97 -12.07
N PRO A 390 -17.72 -1.84 -13.09
CA PRO A 390 -18.25 -1.48 -14.41
C PRO A 390 -19.76 -1.24 -14.42
N GLU A 391 -20.46 -1.59 -13.34
CA GLU A 391 -21.91 -1.40 -13.21
C GLU A 391 -22.30 0.07 -12.92
N TRP A 392 -21.34 0.97 -12.81
CA TRP A 392 -21.59 2.34 -12.40
C TRP A 392 -20.98 3.37 -13.35
N GLU A 393 -21.73 4.45 -13.55
CA GLU A 393 -21.29 5.65 -14.26
C GLU A 393 -21.36 6.85 -13.33
N ILE A 394 -20.22 7.47 -13.03
CA ILE A 394 -20.17 8.71 -12.23
C ILE A 394 -20.59 9.86 -13.12
N GLU A 395 -21.75 10.48 -12.81
CA GLU A 395 -22.31 11.62 -13.54
C GLU A 395 -21.79 12.95 -13.00
N VAL A 396 -21.56 13.05 -11.67
CA VAL A 396 -21.03 14.24 -10.98
C VAL A 396 -20.06 13.79 -9.89
N ASN A 397 -18.93 14.41 -9.80
CA ASN A 397 -18.00 14.31 -8.66
C ASN A 397 -17.23 15.62 -8.56
N GLU A 398 -17.75 16.56 -7.79
CA GLU A 398 -17.19 17.91 -7.71
C GLU A 398 -17.36 18.56 -6.34
N ARG A 399 -16.42 19.44 -6.06
CA ARG A 399 -16.53 20.43 -4.99
C ARG A 399 -17.26 21.67 -5.53
N ARG A 400 -18.32 22.09 -4.88
CA ARG A 400 -19.06 23.29 -5.29
C ARG A 400 -19.47 24.17 -4.11
N LYS A 401 -19.65 25.45 -4.37
CA LYS A 401 -20.21 26.36 -3.39
C LYS A 401 -21.68 26.00 -3.13
N ARG A 402 -22.08 26.01 -1.85
CA ARG A 402 -23.46 25.73 -1.45
C ARG A 402 -24.42 26.75 -2.12
N PRO A 403 -25.60 26.30 -2.57
CA PRO A 403 -26.60 27.19 -3.12
C PRO A 403 -27.02 28.29 -2.12
N ALA A 404 -27.35 29.46 -2.64
CA ALA A 404 -27.78 30.59 -1.82
C ALA A 404 -29.05 30.23 -1.02
N GLY A 405 -29.07 30.58 0.27
CA GLY A 405 -30.18 30.27 1.18
C GLY A 405 -30.02 28.98 1.99
N ALA A 406 -28.96 28.21 1.79
CA ALA A 406 -28.63 27.07 2.64
C ALA A 406 -28.18 27.56 4.03
N ALA A 407 -28.91 27.16 5.07
CA ALA A 407 -28.74 27.68 6.42
C ALA A 407 -27.55 27.09 7.16
N SER A 408 -26.31 27.47 6.84
CA SER A 408 -25.18 27.29 7.73
C SER A 408 -24.10 28.33 7.49
N ALA A 409 -23.72 29.04 8.54
CA ALA A 409 -22.68 30.08 8.49
C ALA A 409 -21.25 29.48 8.47
N HIS A 410 -21.11 28.18 8.73
CA HIS A 410 -19.80 27.56 9.02
C HIS A 410 -19.25 26.68 7.89
N HIS A 411 -20.05 26.36 6.85
CA HIS A 411 -19.63 25.51 5.74
C HIS A 411 -19.99 26.15 4.41
N VAL A 412 -18.97 26.49 3.62
CA VAL A 412 -19.13 27.25 2.36
C VAL A 412 -19.28 26.32 1.16
N HIS A 413 -18.67 25.13 1.21
CA HIS A 413 -18.65 24.20 0.08
C HIS A 413 -19.20 22.82 0.44
N ASP A 414 -19.87 22.24 -0.53
CA ASP A 414 -20.24 20.82 -0.54
C ASP A 414 -19.34 20.04 -1.50
N VAL A 415 -19.08 18.77 -1.17
CA VAL A 415 -18.59 17.77 -2.13
C VAL A 415 -19.78 16.93 -2.53
N VAL A 416 -20.08 16.90 -3.83
CA VAL A 416 -21.25 16.22 -4.40
C VAL A 416 -20.81 15.13 -5.31
N LEU A 417 -21.28 13.91 -5.03
CA LEU A 417 -21.08 12.73 -5.87
C LEU A 417 -22.45 12.21 -6.31
N ARG A 418 -22.69 12.17 -7.63
CA ARG A 418 -23.85 11.50 -8.23
C ARG A 418 -23.39 10.46 -9.22
N ALA A 419 -23.92 9.26 -9.08
CA ALA A 419 -23.61 8.16 -9.98
C ALA A 419 -24.89 7.41 -10.38
N ARG A 420 -24.91 6.87 -11.59
CA ARG A 420 -25.99 6.06 -12.12
C ARG A 420 -25.55 4.59 -12.17
N ARG A 421 -26.40 3.70 -11.67
CA ARG A 421 -26.22 2.27 -11.89
C ARG A 421 -26.62 1.94 -13.32
N VAL A 422 -25.70 1.39 -14.12
CA VAL A 422 -26.01 0.90 -15.46
C VAL A 422 -26.72 -0.43 -15.37
N ASP A 423 -27.58 -0.71 -16.37
CA ASP A 423 -28.38 -1.93 -16.42
C ASP A 423 -27.53 -3.19 -16.69
#